data_e227628747faaf53d5760e90e8cdfe87
#
_entry.id   e227628747faaf53d5760e90e8cdfe87
#
_cell.length_a   1.000
_cell.length_b   1.000
_cell.length_c   1.000
_cell.angle_alpha   90.00
_cell.angle_beta   90.00
_cell.angle_gamma   90.00
#
_symmetry.space_group_name_H-M   'P 1'
#
loop_
_entity.id
_entity.type
_entity.pdbx_description
1 polymer ?
#
loop_
_entity_poly.entity_id
_entity_poly.type
_entity_poly.pdbx_seq_one_letter_code
_entity_poly.pdbx_strand_id
1 'polypeptide(L)'
;MTVAVAYKVSPNAELVLREAAREASLRGTGLAVIEIIESLDLDIADAHRRGVVDEVEKILGEAGISGVPVEVHLATGENDISDAVLGLADKAGAEILVIGARRRTPIGKFLLGSFTQAIILDAEIPVLVVKAG
;
A
#
# COMPACT_ATOMS: atom_id res chain seq x y z
N MET A 1 -8.72 -1.92 -14.07
CA MET A 1 -8.83 -2.04 -12.62
C MET A 1 -7.51 -2.37 -12.00
N THR A 2 -7.35 -2.16 -10.69
CA THR A 2 -6.06 -2.26 -10.07
C THR A 2 -6.20 -2.70 -8.61
N VAL A 3 -5.14 -3.27 -8.05
CA VAL A 3 -5.02 -3.51 -6.61
C VAL A 3 -4.19 -2.36 -6.03
N ALA A 4 -4.72 -1.67 -5.02
CA ALA A 4 -3.97 -0.62 -4.33
C ALA A 4 -3.38 -1.17 -3.04
N VAL A 5 -2.22 -0.67 -2.66
CA VAL A 5 -1.59 -1.00 -1.38
C VAL A 5 -1.10 0.27 -0.71
N ALA A 6 -1.44 0.43 0.56
CA ALA A 6 -0.90 1.52 1.37
C ALA A 6 0.49 1.12 1.85
N TYR A 7 1.50 1.83 1.35
CA TYR A 7 2.90 1.53 1.61
C TYR A 7 3.48 2.50 2.64
N LYS A 8 4.15 1.94 3.63
CA LYS A 8 4.92 2.71 4.60
C LYS A 8 6.15 1.89 4.96
N VAL A 9 7.31 2.52 4.92
CA VAL A 9 8.55 1.86 5.33
C VAL A 9 8.40 1.36 6.77
N SER A 10 8.50 0.05 6.93
CA SER A 10 8.34 -0.62 8.21
C SER A 10 8.87 -2.05 8.10
N PRO A 11 9.09 -2.76 9.23
CA PRO A 11 9.50 -4.16 9.16
C PRO A 11 8.53 -5.07 8.39
N ASN A 12 7.26 -4.66 8.26
CA ASN A 12 6.23 -5.46 7.61
C ASN A 12 5.96 -5.04 6.16
N ALA A 13 6.62 -4.00 5.67
CA ALA A 13 6.35 -3.44 4.34
C ALA A 13 6.51 -4.48 3.23
N GLU A 14 7.56 -5.29 3.29
CA GLU A 14 7.82 -6.32 2.28
C GLU A 14 6.70 -7.36 2.23
N LEU A 15 6.23 -7.82 3.38
CA LEU A 15 5.13 -8.79 3.45
C LEU A 15 3.84 -8.20 2.86
N VAL A 16 3.52 -6.98 3.20
CA VAL A 16 2.32 -6.30 2.72
C VAL A 16 2.39 -6.11 1.20
N LEU A 17 3.52 -5.65 0.69
CA LEU A 17 3.73 -5.48 -0.76
C LEU A 17 3.62 -6.82 -1.50
N ARG A 18 4.22 -7.87 -0.96
CA ARG A 18 4.19 -9.19 -1.57
C ARG A 18 2.77 -9.75 -1.63
N GLU A 19 1.99 -9.60 -0.57
CA GLU A 19 0.59 -10.04 -0.56
C GLU A 19 -0.26 -9.22 -1.53
N ALA A 20 -0.04 -7.91 -1.60
CA ALA A 20 -0.73 -7.05 -2.57
C ALA A 20 -0.39 -7.44 -4.02
N ALA A 21 0.88 -7.70 -4.29
CA ALA A 21 1.32 -8.14 -5.62
C ALA A 21 0.75 -9.50 -6.00
N ARG A 22 0.68 -10.42 -5.04
CA ARG A 22 0.05 -11.72 -5.26
C ARG A 22 -1.43 -11.55 -5.62
N GLU A 23 -2.13 -10.67 -4.91
CA GLU A 23 -3.53 -10.37 -5.20
C GLU A 23 -3.69 -9.80 -6.61
N ALA A 24 -2.83 -8.86 -6.99
CA ALA A 24 -2.84 -8.27 -8.32
C ALA A 24 -2.59 -9.32 -9.41
N SER A 25 -1.64 -10.22 -9.17
CA SER A 25 -1.32 -11.32 -10.09
C SER A 25 -2.51 -12.27 -10.27
N LEU A 26 -3.15 -12.65 -9.17
CA LEU A 26 -4.32 -13.54 -9.19
C LEU A 26 -5.51 -12.91 -9.91
N ARG A 27 -5.66 -11.60 -9.83
CA ARG A 27 -6.74 -10.87 -10.50
C ARG A 27 -6.39 -10.47 -11.93
N GLY A 28 -5.15 -10.69 -12.37
CA GLY A 28 -4.69 -10.29 -13.70
C GLY A 28 -4.68 -8.79 -13.91
N THR A 29 -4.32 -8.01 -12.89
CA THR A 29 -4.36 -6.56 -12.92
C THR A 29 -3.05 -5.96 -12.40
N GLY A 30 -2.94 -4.63 -12.43
CA GLY A 30 -1.77 -3.90 -11.94
C GLY A 30 -1.80 -3.64 -10.44
N LEU A 31 -0.69 -3.14 -9.92
CA LEU A 31 -0.49 -2.78 -8.53
C LEU A 31 -0.25 -1.27 -8.42
N ALA A 32 -1.07 -0.58 -7.66
CA ALA A 32 -0.88 0.84 -7.33
C ALA A 32 -0.36 0.96 -5.90
N VAL A 33 0.90 1.35 -5.77
CA VAL A 33 1.53 1.58 -4.47
C VAL A 33 1.28 3.02 -4.05
N ILE A 34 0.61 3.21 -2.92
CA ILE A 34 0.23 4.51 -2.40
C ILE A 34 1.08 4.83 -1.18
N GLU A 35 1.80 5.95 -1.22
CA GLU A 35 2.62 6.38 -0.11
C GLU A 35 2.37 7.86 0.19
N ILE A 36 2.25 8.16 1.49
CA ILE A 36 2.14 9.54 1.97
C ILE A 36 3.53 10.01 2.35
N ILE A 37 3.96 11.11 1.76
CA ILE A 37 5.29 11.69 1.96
C ILE A 37 5.17 13.10 2.54
N GLU A 38 6.28 13.64 3.04
CA GLU A 38 6.28 14.94 3.70
C GLU A 38 6.22 16.11 2.72
N SER A 39 6.80 15.95 1.53
CA SER A 39 6.86 17.03 0.55
C SER A 39 6.71 16.50 -0.88
N LEU A 40 5.99 17.26 -1.70
CA LEU A 40 5.85 17.00 -3.14
C LEU A 40 6.79 17.86 -3.96
N ASP A 41 7.97 18.23 -3.45
CA ASP A 41 9.01 18.82 -4.29
C ASP A 41 9.29 17.87 -5.46
N LEU A 42 9.17 18.39 -6.70
CA LEU A 42 9.14 17.54 -7.90
C LEU A 42 10.39 16.68 -8.06
N ASP A 43 11.57 17.23 -7.80
CA ASP A 43 12.81 16.47 -7.98
C ASP A 43 12.94 15.36 -6.94
N ILE A 44 12.59 15.65 -5.68
CA ILE A 44 12.62 14.69 -4.59
C ILE A 44 11.55 13.62 -4.78
N ALA A 45 10.34 14.03 -5.16
CA ALA A 45 9.23 13.11 -5.38
C ALA A 45 9.52 12.12 -6.52
N ASP A 46 10.09 12.58 -7.63
CA ASP A 46 10.42 11.71 -8.75
C ASP A 46 11.51 10.70 -8.39
N ALA A 47 12.56 11.14 -7.70
CA ALA A 47 13.61 10.24 -7.23
C ALA A 47 13.04 9.22 -6.23
N HIS A 48 12.19 9.66 -5.33
CA HIS A 48 11.54 8.78 -4.35
C HIS A 48 10.67 7.75 -5.05
N ARG A 49 9.85 8.19 -6.02
CA ARG A 49 8.98 7.30 -6.79
C ARG A 49 9.78 6.21 -7.50
N ARG A 50 10.87 6.57 -8.16
CA ARG A 50 11.73 5.58 -8.83
C ARG A 50 12.32 4.59 -7.84
N GLY A 51 12.76 5.05 -6.67
CA GLY A 51 13.26 4.17 -5.62
C GLY A 51 12.22 3.19 -5.12
N VAL A 52 10.97 3.62 -4.96
CA VAL A 52 9.88 2.75 -4.55
C VAL A 52 9.57 1.71 -5.65
N VAL A 53 9.52 2.13 -6.91
CA VAL A 53 9.31 1.19 -8.03
C VAL A 53 10.40 0.12 -8.04
N ASP A 54 11.65 0.51 -7.90
CA ASP A 54 12.79 -0.43 -7.89
C ASP A 54 12.67 -1.42 -6.72
N GLU A 55 12.33 -0.94 -5.54
CA GLU A 55 12.16 -1.79 -4.36
C GLU A 55 11.01 -2.78 -4.55
N VAL A 56 9.87 -2.32 -5.06
CA VAL A 56 8.72 -3.17 -5.32
C VAL A 56 9.06 -4.22 -6.37
N GLU A 57 9.69 -3.84 -7.46
CA GLU A 57 10.09 -4.79 -8.50
C GLU A 57 11.06 -5.84 -7.99
N LYS A 58 11.97 -5.45 -7.10
CA LYS A 58 12.88 -6.39 -6.44
C LYS A 58 12.12 -7.40 -5.59
N ILE A 59 11.16 -6.93 -4.79
CA ILE A 59 10.33 -7.80 -3.95
C ILE A 59 9.52 -8.77 -4.81
N LEU A 60 8.94 -8.30 -5.89
CA LEU A 60 8.19 -9.14 -6.82
C LEU A 60 9.09 -10.21 -7.47
N GLY A 61 10.29 -9.81 -7.89
CA GLY A 61 11.26 -10.74 -8.46
C GLY A 61 11.66 -11.85 -7.50
N GLU A 62 11.93 -11.49 -6.24
CA GLU A 62 12.28 -12.45 -5.19
C GLU A 62 11.11 -13.39 -4.85
N ALA A 63 9.88 -12.91 -4.99
CA ALA A 63 8.68 -13.70 -4.74
C ALA A 63 8.23 -14.53 -5.96
N GLY A 64 8.92 -14.42 -7.09
CA GLY A 64 8.55 -15.12 -8.31
C GLY A 64 7.29 -14.58 -8.99
N ILE A 65 6.94 -13.34 -8.71
CA ILE A 65 5.76 -12.69 -9.30
C ILE A 65 6.20 -11.86 -10.50
N SER A 66 5.65 -12.16 -11.67
CA SER A 66 5.97 -11.44 -12.90
C SER A 66 4.71 -10.97 -13.61
N GLY A 67 4.87 -9.98 -14.51
CA GLY A 67 3.77 -9.49 -15.33
C GLY A 67 2.77 -8.61 -14.60
N VAL A 68 3.13 -8.08 -13.44
CA VAL A 68 2.29 -7.13 -12.69
C VAL A 68 2.83 -5.71 -12.92
N PRO A 69 2.12 -4.86 -13.68
CA PRO A 69 2.52 -3.46 -13.81
C PRO A 69 2.45 -2.74 -12.45
N VAL A 70 3.47 -1.95 -12.16
CA VAL A 70 3.56 -1.22 -10.88
C VAL A 70 3.48 0.27 -11.15
N GLU A 71 2.56 0.94 -10.45
CA GLU A 71 2.46 2.40 -10.42
C GLU A 71 2.67 2.86 -8.98
N VAL A 72 3.30 4.01 -8.80
CA VAL A 72 3.50 4.60 -7.47
C VAL A 72 2.77 5.94 -7.44
N HIS A 73 1.92 6.10 -6.45
CA HIS A 73 1.14 7.31 -6.23
C HIS A 73 1.57 7.94 -4.91
N LEU A 74 1.99 9.19 -4.97
CA LEU A 74 2.46 9.94 -3.80
C LEU A 74 1.51 11.07 -3.48
N ALA A 75 1.28 11.32 -2.20
CA ALA A 75 0.56 12.48 -1.71
C ALA A 75 1.14 12.95 -0.40
N THR A 76 0.84 14.19 -0.02
CA THR A 76 1.19 14.72 1.29
C THR A 76 0.04 14.48 2.26
N GLY A 77 0.38 14.24 3.54
CA GLY A 77 -0.61 14.00 4.58
C GLY A 77 -0.94 15.24 5.40
N GLU A 78 -1.17 16.36 4.72
CA GLU A 78 -1.44 17.63 5.40
C GLU A 78 -2.74 17.61 6.22
N ASN A 79 -3.71 16.81 5.79
CA ASN A 79 -4.99 16.67 6.47
C ASN A 79 -5.10 15.25 7.04
N ASP A 80 -6.13 14.53 6.63
CA ASP A 80 -6.36 13.16 7.06
C ASP A 80 -5.63 12.19 6.13
N ILE A 81 -4.70 11.41 6.68
CA ILE A 81 -3.91 10.43 5.91
C ILE A 81 -4.80 9.36 5.29
N SER A 82 -5.80 8.89 6.03
CA SER A 82 -6.71 7.85 5.51
C SER A 82 -7.52 8.37 4.33
N ASP A 83 -8.00 9.59 4.38
CA ASP A 83 -8.72 10.21 3.27
C ASP A 83 -7.83 10.39 2.04
N ALA A 84 -6.57 10.77 2.24
CA ALA A 84 -5.60 10.90 1.15
C ALA A 84 -5.35 9.56 0.46
N VAL A 85 -5.17 8.50 1.23
CA VAL A 85 -4.97 7.14 0.69
C VAL A 85 -6.21 6.67 -0.08
N LEU A 86 -7.39 6.85 0.49
CA LEU A 86 -8.64 6.46 -0.18
C LEU A 86 -8.88 7.26 -1.46
N GLY A 87 -8.55 8.55 -1.45
CA GLY A 87 -8.64 9.38 -2.65
C GLY A 87 -7.72 8.92 -3.76
N LEU A 88 -6.48 8.54 -3.44
CA LEU A 88 -5.54 8.01 -4.43
C LEU A 88 -5.95 6.63 -4.93
N ALA A 89 -6.48 5.78 -4.05
CA ALA A 89 -6.99 4.48 -4.46
C ALA A 89 -8.15 4.62 -5.47
N ASP A 90 -9.04 5.56 -5.22
CA ASP A 90 -10.14 5.86 -6.14
C ASP A 90 -9.62 6.36 -7.49
N LYS A 91 -8.69 7.29 -7.50
CA LYS A 91 -8.07 7.80 -8.73
C LYS A 91 -7.34 6.71 -9.52
N ALA A 92 -6.75 5.76 -8.83
CA ALA A 92 -6.06 4.63 -9.46
C ALA A 92 -7.04 3.57 -10.00
N GLY A 93 -8.32 3.69 -9.75
CA GLY A 93 -9.31 2.69 -10.14
C GLY A 93 -9.19 1.39 -9.36
N ALA A 94 -8.83 1.49 -8.09
CA ALA A 94 -8.61 0.31 -7.27
C ALA A 94 -9.93 -0.46 -7.01
N GLU A 95 -9.86 -1.78 -7.18
CA GLU A 95 -10.97 -2.67 -6.85
C GLU A 95 -10.85 -3.29 -5.46
N ILE A 96 -9.65 -3.18 -4.87
CA ILE A 96 -9.36 -3.61 -3.50
C ILE A 96 -8.20 -2.79 -2.97
N LEU A 97 -8.20 -2.51 -1.67
CA LEU A 97 -7.11 -1.83 -0.98
C LEU A 97 -6.48 -2.78 0.02
N VAL A 98 -5.17 -2.98 -0.08
CA VAL A 98 -4.40 -3.82 0.83
C VAL A 98 -3.69 -2.93 1.84
N ILE A 99 -3.85 -3.24 3.11
CA ILE A 99 -3.18 -2.53 4.21
C ILE A 99 -2.54 -3.53 5.15
N GLY A 100 -1.54 -3.08 5.89
CA GLY A 100 -0.90 -3.89 6.91
C GLY A 100 -1.43 -3.58 8.31
N ALA A 101 -1.46 -4.59 9.14
CA ALA A 101 -1.68 -4.43 10.58
C ALA A 101 -0.69 -5.33 11.31
N ARG A 102 -0.13 -4.84 12.41
CA ARG A 102 0.82 -5.62 13.17
C ARG A 102 0.40 -5.75 14.63
N ARG A 103 0.91 -6.80 15.25
CA ARG A 103 0.70 -7.08 16.66
C ARG A 103 1.30 -5.99 17.53
N ARG A 104 0.51 -5.46 18.46
CA ARG A 104 0.93 -4.36 19.33
C ARG A 104 0.94 -4.70 20.82
N THR A 105 0.52 -5.92 21.19
CA THR A 105 0.47 -6.32 22.60
C THR A 105 1.38 -7.50 22.87
N PRO A 106 1.98 -7.60 24.09
CA PRO A 106 2.81 -8.74 24.47
C PRO A 106 2.05 -10.07 24.47
N ILE A 107 0.73 -10.04 24.62
CA ILE A 107 -0.10 -11.24 24.62
C ILE A 107 -0.53 -11.68 23.23
N GLY A 108 -0.02 -11.02 22.20
CA GLY A 108 -0.23 -11.43 20.84
C GLY A 108 -1.55 -11.02 20.20
N LYS A 109 -2.30 -10.14 20.81
CA LYS A 109 -3.52 -9.60 20.20
C LYS A 109 -3.17 -8.52 19.19
N PHE A 110 -3.93 -8.49 18.08
CA PHE A 110 -3.83 -7.42 17.11
C PHE A 110 -4.67 -6.24 17.58
N LEU A 111 -4.04 -5.07 17.64
CA LEU A 111 -4.74 -3.82 17.87
C LEU A 111 -4.72 -3.04 16.57
N LEU A 112 -5.88 -2.58 16.14
CA LEU A 112 -6.00 -1.74 14.96
C LEU A 112 -5.64 -0.32 15.33
N GLY A 113 -4.63 0.25 14.65
CA GLY A 113 -4.31 1.67 14.79
C GLY A 113 -5.40 2.55 14.19
N SER A 114 -5.34 3.84 14.47
CA SER A 114 -6.34 4.81 14.00
C SER A 114 -6.45 4.85 12.47
N PHE A 115 -5.31 4.76 11.77
CA PHE A 115 -5.30 4.71 10.30
C PHE A 115 -6.06 3.49 9.78
N THR A 116 -5.75 2.30 10.30
CA THR A 116 -6.40 1.05 9.87
C THR A 116 -7.91 1.09 10.15
N GLN A 117 -8.31 1.57 11.32
CA GLN A 117 -9.73 1.71 11.66
C GLN A 117 -10.44 2.66 10.70
N ALA A 118 -9.85 3.81 10.40
CA ALA A 118 -10.44 4.79 9.50
C ALA A 118 -10.61 4.21 8.09
N ILE A 119 -9.60 3.48 7.59
CA ILE A 119 -9.68 2.83 6.27
C ILE A 119 -10.83 1.82 6.24
N ILE A 120 -10.91 0.95 7.26
CA ILE A 120 -11.96 -0.07 7.31
C ILE A 120 -13.36 0.55 7.35
N LEU A 121 -13.52 1.64 8.10
CA LEU A 121 -14.83 2.30 8.25
C LEU A 121 -15.22 3.12 7.02
N ASP A 122 -14.27 3.74 6.33
CA ASP A 122 -14.56 4.72 5.29
C ASP A 122 -14.38 4.20 3.86
N ALA A 123 -13.69 3.07 3.68
CA ALA A 123 -13.46 2.52 2.34
C ALA A 123 -14.77 2.04 1.71
N GLU A 124 -14.97 2.39 0.45
CA GLU A 124 -16.13 1.92 -0.34
C GLU A 124 -15.79 0.64 -1.13
N ILE A 125 -14.53 0.25 -1.15
CA ILE A 125 -14.06 -0.97 -1.81
C ILE A 125 -13.62 -1.98 -0.74
N PRO A 126 -13.51 -3.27 -1.09
CA PRO A 126 -12.98 -4.28 -0.15
C PRO A 126 -11.59 -3.91 0.36
N VAL A 127 -11.33 -4.23 1.60
CA VAL A 127 -10.04 -4.00 2.26
C VAL A 127 -9.46 -5.34 2.70
N LEU A 128 -8.25 -5.64 2.22
CA LEU A 128 -7.51 -6.81 2.66
C LEU A 128 -6.49 -6.38 3.71
N VAL A 129 -6.64 -6.91 4.91
CA VAL A 129 -5.73 -6.60 6.01
C VAL A 129 -4.69 -7.71 6.13
N VAL A 130 -3.42 -7.36 5.91
CA VAL A 130 -2.30 -8.30 6.04
C VAL A 130 -1.75 -8.17 7.46
N LYS A 131 -1.91 -9.23 8.24
CA LYS A 131 -1.46 -9.26 9.63
C LYS A 131 -0.03 -9.80 9.70
N ALA A 132 0.86 -8.99 10.27
CA ALA A 132 2.24 -9.39 10.48
C ALA A 132 2.53 -9.37 11.97
N GLY A 133 3.03 -10.47 12.45
CA GLY A 133 3.27 -10.69 13.85
C GLY A 133 4.48 -10.06 14.46
#